data_a65dfc933259f2663cd5aab22ff8ff94
#
_entry.id   a65dfc933259f2663cd5aab22ff8ff94
#
_cell.length_a   1.000
_cell.length_b   1.000
_cell.length_c   1.000
_cell.angle_alpha   90.00
_cell.angle_beta   90.00
_cell.angle_gamma   90.00
#
_symmetry.space_group_name_H-M   'P 1'
#
loop_
_entity.id
_entity.type
_entity.pdbx_description
1 polymer ?
#
loop_
_entity_poly.entity_id
_entity_poly.type
_entity_poly.pdbx_seq_one_letter_code
_entity_poly.pdbx_strand_id
1 'polypeptide(L)'
;MLVIRRHLDGRDYAVLPGGGIEDGERAEDAVLRELREECTLEGQVVELLLEGDHGGRLASYFRVRVVEGEPVLGGEEAESHDESNQYHPLWASPTDLALLGLLPEGIMGHVLEWLGLSRVRDTPSTADPERPDHG
;
A
#
# COMPACT_ATOMS: atom_id res chain seq x y z
N MET A 1 -1.40 8.60 -6.54
CA MET A 1 -1.28 7.94 -5.24
C MET A 1 -0.11 6.96 -5.25
N LEU A 2 0.42 6.64 -4.10
CA LEU A 2 1.52 5.69 -3.98
C LEU A 2 1.01 4.25 -4.06
N VAL A 3 1.63 3.45 -4.92
CA VAL A 3 1.37 2.01 -5.01
C VAL A 3 2.68 1.26 -5.13
N ILE A 4 2.63 -0.04 -4.87
CA ILE A 4 3.72 -0.94 -5.17
C ILE A 4 3.31 -1.77 -6.39
N ARG A 5 3.97 -1.53 -7.50
CA ARG A 5 3.80 -2.35 -8.70
C ARG A 5 4.53 -3.66 -8.48
N ARG A 6 3.82 -4.75 -8.73
CA ARG A 6 4.37 -6.11 -8.57
C ARG A 6 4.47 -6.80 -9.92
N HIS A 7 5.56 -7.50 -10.10
CA HIS A 7 5.71 -8.49 -11.17
C HIS A 7 6.08 -9.81 -10.50
N LEU A 8 5.18 -10.78 -10.58
CA LEU A 8 5.36 -12.07 -9.92
C LEU A 8 4.98 -13.19 -10.90
N ASP A 9 5.96 -14.00 -11.27
CA ASP A 9 5.79 -15.16 -12.17
C ASP A 9 5.03 -14.82 -13.46
N GLY A 10 5.44 -13.72 -14.10
CA GLY A 10 4.86 -13.27 -15.37
C GLY A 10 3.58 -12.47 -15.26
N ARG A 11 3.11 -12.19 -14.04
CA ARG A 11 1.89 -11.43 -13.80
C ARG A 11 2.22 -10.05 -13.23
N ASP A 12 1.65 -9.00 -13.84
CA ASP A 12 1.79 -7.63 -13.38
C ASP A 12 0.52 -7.18 -12.68
N TYR A 13 0.68 -6.51 -11.53
CA TYR A 13 -0.43 -5.92 -10.79
C TYR A 13 0.11 -4.85 -9.83
N ALA A 14 -0.77 -4.17 -9.13
CA ALA A 14 -0.40 -3.17 -8.12
C ALA A 14 -1.12 -3.44 -6.81
N VAL A 15 -0.49 -3.05 -5.71
CA VAL A 15 -1.08 -3.09 -4.36
C VAL A 15 -0.84 -1.77 -3.66
N LEU A 16 -1.67 -1.45 -2.68
CA LEU A 16 -1.40 -0.33 -1.78
C LEU A 16 -0.23 -0.68 -0.86
N PRO A 17 0.58 0.31 -0.47
CA PRO A 17 1.59 0.10 0.57
C PRO A 17 0.91 -0.37 1.86
N GLY A 18 1.57 -1.23 2.59
CA GLY A 18 1.05 -1.73 3.84
C GLY A 18 1.40 -3.18 4.06
N GLY A 19 0.97 -3.72 5.15
CA GLY A 19 1.25 -5.11 5.50
C GLY A 19 0.56 -5.54 6.77
N GLY A 20 1.09 -6.56 7.39
CA GLY A 20 0.55 -7.15 8.60
C GLY A 20 0.74 -6.29 9.84
N ILE A 21 -0.16 -6.45 10.79
CA ILE A 21 -0.08 -5.83 12.11
C ILE A 21 0.67 -6.80 13.03
N GLU A 22 1.71 -6.32 13.70
CA GLU A 22 2.45 -7.11 14.68
C GLU A 22 1.71 -7.14 16.04
N ASP A 23 2.02 -8.12 16.85
CA ASP A 23 1.42 -8.27 18.19
C ASP A 23 1.64 -7.00 19.02
N GLY A 24 0.56 -6.49 19.58
CA GLY A 24 0.59 -5.28 20.40
C GLY A 24 0.68 -3.97 19.62
N GLU A 25 0.76 -4.04 18.29
CA GLU A 25 0.84 -2.89 17.43
C GLU A 25 -0.56 -2.40 17.04
N ARG A 26 -0.76 -1.09 16.98
CA ARG A 26 -2.00 -0.53 16.46
C ARG A 26 -1.96 -0.50 14.93
N ALA A 27 -3.14 -0.56 14.30
CA ALA A 27 -3.24 -0.52 12.84
C ALA A 27 -2.56 0.72 12.24
N GLU A 28 -2.75 1.89 12.84
CA GLU A 28 -2.12 3.14 12.40
C GLU A 28 -0.59 3.06 12.44
N ASP A 29 -0.05 2.46 13.49
CA ASP A 29 1.40 2.30 13.65
C ASP A 29 1.95 1.28 12.64
N ALA A 30 1.19 0.22 12.38
CA ALA A 30 1.54 -0.77 11.37
C ALA A 30 1.66 -0.15 9.98
N VAL A 31 0.70 0.68 9.60
CA VAL A 31 0.70 1.39 8.32
C VAL A 31 1.97 2.24 8.16
N LEU A 32 2.31 3.01 9.18
CA LEU A 32 3.49 3.88 9.13
C LEU A 32 4.80 3.09 9.12
N ARG A 33 4.87 2.02 9.90
CA ARG A 33 6.02 1.13 9.93
C ARG A 33 6.24 0.49 8.56
N GLU A 34 5.18 -0.07 7.97
CA GLU A 34 5.26 -0.71 6.65
C GLU A 34 5.65 0.28 5.57
N LEU A 35 5.12 1.50 5.61
CA LEU A 35 5.49 2.54 4.66
C LEU A 35 6.99 2.86 4.73
N ARG A 36 7.52 2.93 5.94
CA ARG A 36 8.95 3.15 6.15
C ARG A 36 9.78 1.96 5.67
N GLU A 37 9.38 0.75 6.03
CA GLU A 37 10.10 -0.47 5.68
C GLU A 37 10.03 -0.79 4.19
N GLU A 38 8.84 -0.67 3.59
CA GLU A 38 8.65 -1.03 2.18
C GLU A 38 9.13 0.05 1.21
N CYS A 39 8.91 1.32 1.53
CA CYS A 39 9.09 2.43 0.60
C CYS A 39 10.09 3.49 1.07
N THR A 40 10.67 3.35 2.27
CA THR A 40 11.58 4.32 2.88
C THR A 40 10.98 5.73 3.02
N LEU A 41 9.69 5.79 3.31
CA LEU A 41 8.96 7.06 3.47
C LEU A 41 8.53 7.27 4.90
N GLU A 42 8.57 8.53 5.34
CA GLU A 42 7.97 8.96 6.60
C GLU A 42 6.60 9.54 6.33
N GLY A 43 5.62 9.14 7.13
CA GLY A 43 4.25 9.58 6.95
C GLY A 43 3.53 9.87 8.26
N GLN A 44 2.33 10.42 8.13
CA GLN A 44 1.41 10.66 9.23
C GLN A 44 0.02 10.18 8.82
N VAL A 45 -0.62 9.41 9.69
CA VAL A 45 -2.01 9.00 9.46
C VAL A 45 -2.92 10.22 9.60
N VAL A 46 -3.74 10.46 8.59
CA VAL A 46 -4.70 11.58 8.58
C VAL A 46 -6.06 11.12 9.06
N GLU A 47 -6.57 10.02 8.50
CA GLU A 47 -7.88 9.48 8.88
C GLU A 47 -8.02 8.03 8.46
N LEU A 48 -8.96 7.33 9.11
CA LEU A 48 -9.41 6.01 8.69
C LEU A 48 -10.41 6.18 7.53
N LEU A 49 -10.12 5.53 6.40
CA LEU A 49 -10.95 5.62 5.21
C LEU A 49 -11.99 4.50 5.14
N LEU A 50 -11.58 3.29 5.49
CA LEU A 50 -12.43 2.12 5.38
C LEU A 50 -11.89 1.03 6.30
N GLU A 51 -12.80 0.32 6.97
CA GLU A 51 -12.48 -0.88 7.73
C GLU A 51 -13.49 -1.94 7.36
N GLY A 52 -13.02 -3.11 6.98
CA GLY A 52 -13.93 -4.16 6.61
C GLY A 52 -13.26 -5.33 5.90
N ASP A 53 -14.10 -6.20 5.38
CA ASP A 53 -13.70 -7.43 4.72
C ASP A 53 -13.50 -7.20 3.22
N HIS A 54 -12.31 -7.46 2.75
CA HIS A 54 -11.98 -7.41 1.33
C HIS A 54 -11.39 -8.75 0.92
N GLY A 55 -12.13 -9.47 0.08
CA GLY A 55 -11.67 -10.78 -0.39
C GLY A 55 -11.52 -11.81 0.72
N GLY A 56 -12.39 -11.77 1.73
CA GLY A 56 -12.34 -12.68 2.87
C GLY A 56 -11.34 -12.28 3.95
N ARG A 57 -10.77 -11.08 3.87
CA ARG A 57 -9.74 -10.59 4.80
C ARG A 57 -10.18 -9.28 5.44
N LEU A 58 -10.03 -9.19 6.75
CA LEU A 58 -10.25 -7.94 7.48
C LEU A 58 -9.08 -6.98 7.21
N ALA A 59 -9.40 -5.78 6.78
CA ALA A 59 -8.39 -4.78 6.49
C ALA A 59 -8.85 -3.39 6.88
N SER A 60 -7.89 -2.56 7.30
CA SER A 60 -8.12 -1.16 7.61
C SER A 60 -7.33 -0.31 6.62
N TYR A 61 -8.00 0.67 6.02
CA TYR A 61 -7.41 1.58 5.04
C TYR A 61 -7.37 2.98 5.60
N PHE A 62 -6.19 3.59 5.54
CA PHE A 62 -5.95 4.92 6.10
C PHE A 62 -5.50 5.88 5.01
N ARG A 63 -5.88 7.15 5.15
CA ARG A 63 -5.27 8.22 4.40
C ARG A 63 -4.02 8.64 5.15
N VAL A 64 -2.89 8.59 4.46
CA VAL A 64 -1.57 8.90 5.02
C VAL A 64 -0.99 10.08 4.26
N ARG A 65 -0.47 11.06 5.02
CA ARG A 65 0.31 12.18 4.46
C ARG A 65 1.77 11.78 4.48
N VAL A 66 2.40 11.81 3.32
CA VAL A 66 3.84 11.58 3.21
C VAL A 66 4.54 12.91 3.48
N VAL A 67 5.34 12.95 4.53
CA VAL A 67 6.00 14.18 4.98
C VAL A 67 7.45 14.26 4.57
N GLU A 68 8.11 13.14 4.32
CA GLU A 68 9.51 13.12 3.95
C GLU A 68 9.84 11.86 3.15
N GLY A 69 10.79 11.99 2.23
CA GLY A 69 11.37 10.88 1.48
C GLY A 69 10.85 10.77 0.06
N GLU A 70 11.54 9.93 -0.70
CA GLU A 70 11.13 9.49 -2.04
C GLU A 70 10.88 7.98 -1.99
N PRO A 71 9.91 7.45 -2.74
CA PRO A 71 9.61 6.02 -2.69
C PRO A 71 10.75 5.21 -3.29
N VAL A 72 11.40 4.44 -2.43
CA VAL A 72 12.48 3.53 -2.80
C VAL A 72 12.20 2.19 -2.13
N LEU A 73 12.40 1.11 -2.87
CA LEU A 73 12.21 -0.23 -2.33
C LEU A 73 13.18 -0.48 -1.16
N GLY A 74 12.64 -0.96 -0.04
CA GLY A 74 13.41 -1.27 1.15
C GLY A 74 13.05 -2.61 1.76
N GLY A 75 13.78 -2.98 2.82
CA GLY A 75 13.49 -4.15 3.62
C GLY A 75 13.62 -5.47 2.88
N GLU A 76 12.78 -6.42 3.25
CA GLU A 76 12.79 -7.76 2.69
C GLU A 76 12.39 -7.80 1.22
N GLU A 77 11.57 -6.85 0.77
CA GLU A 77 11.19 -6.73 -0.63
C GLU A 77 12.42 -6.46 -1.51
N ALA A 78 13.34 -5.62 -1.03
CA ALA A 78 14.59 -5.35 -1.75
C ALA A 78 15.46 -6.61 -1.84
N GLU A 79 15.51 -7.40 -0.77
CA GLU A 79 16.27 -8.64 -0.73
C GLU A 79 15.66 -9.74 -1.60
N SER A 80 14.33 -9.72 -1.74
CA SER A 80 13.58 -10.72 -2.51
C SER A 80 13.44 -10.36 -3.99
N HIS A 81 13.88 -9.17 -4.39
CA HIS A 81 13.69 -8.66 -5.74
C HIS A 81 14.56 -9.41 -6.75
N ASP A 82 13.93 -10.06 -7.74
CA ASP A 82 14.59 -10.75 -8.85
C ASP A 82 13.72 -10.70 -10.11
N GLU A 83 14.13 -11.35 -11.20
CA GLU A 83 13.42 -11.30 -12.48
C GLU A 83 11.99 -11.84 -12.41
N SER A 84 11.72 -12.82 -11.56
CA SER A 84 10.39 -13.43 -11.41
C SER A 84 9.56 -12.80 -10.31
N ASN A 85 10.14 -11.95 -9.48
CA ASN A 85 9.49 -11.35 -8.33
C ASN A 85 10.03 -9.93 -8.13
N GLN A 86 9.29 -8.96 -8.66
CA GLN A 86 9.71 -7.56 -8.64
C GLN A 86 8.74 -6.68 -7.86
N TYR A 87 9.30 -5.69 -7.17
CA TYR A 87 8.59 -4.69 -6.37
C TYR A 87 9.03 -3.30 -6.83
N HIS A 88 8.09 -2.45 -7.23
CA HIS A 88 8.39 -1.09 -7.69
C HIS A 88 7.45 -0.09 -7.03
N PRO A 89 7.87 0.56 -5.93
CA PRO A 89 7.07 1.64 -5.35
C PRO A 89 7.09 2.85 -6.29
N LEU A 90 5.91 3.38 -6.58
CA LEU A 90 5.77 4.52 -7.49
C LEU A 90 4.50 5.31 -7.21
N TRP A 91 4.52 6.58 -7.61
CA TRP A 91 3.32 7.40 -7.65
C TRP A 91 2.57 7.11 -8.94
N ALA A 92 1.30 6.75 -8.83
CA ALA A 92 0.46 6.35 -9.95
C ALA A 92 -0.77 7.26 -10.08
N SER A 93 -1.14 7.56 -11.32
CA SER A 93 -2.39 8.23 -11.62
C SER A 93 -3.53 7.21 -11.70
N PRO A 94 -4.80 7.66 -11.69
CA PRO A 94 -5.94 6.75 -11.94
C PRO A 94 -5.82 5.97 -13.25
N THR A 95 -5.28 6.60 -14.30
CA THR A 95 -5.05 5.93 -15.58
C THR A 95 -4.04 4.81 -15.46
N ASP A 96 -2.93 5.05 -14.75
CA ASP A 96 -1.91 4.03 -14.49
C ASP A 96 -2.51 2.84 -13.74
N LEU A 97 -3.35 3.12 -12.73
CA LEU A 97 -3.99 2.07 -11.93
C LEU A 97 -4.94 1.22 -12.76
N ALA A 98 -5.66 1.82 -13.70
CA ALA A 98 -6.55 1.09 -14.59
C ALA A 98 -5.77 0.13 -15.50
N LEU A 99 -4.57 0.53 -15.92
CA LEU A 99 -3.71 -0.31 -16.76
C LEU A 99 -3.03 -1.42 -15.98
N LEU A 100 -2.61 -1.16 -14.75
CA LEU A 100 -1.87 -2.14 -13.93
C LEU A 100 -2.78 -3.18 -13.26
N GLY A 101 -3.98 -2.78 -12.86
CA GLY A 101 -4.85 -3.63 -12.06
C GLY A 101 -4.49 -3.61 -10.58
N LEU A 102 -5.31 -2.90 -9.80
CA LEU A 102 -5.11 -2.76 -8.36
C LEU A 102 -5.77 -3.92 -7.61
N LEU A 103 -5.03 -4.56 -6.73
CA LEU A 103 -5.53 -5.61 -5.85
C LEU A 103 -5.63 -5.11 -4.40
N PRO A 104 -6.56 -5.63 -3.59
CA PRO A 104 -7.55 -6.64 -3.92
C PRO A 104 -8.62 -6.14 -4.88
N GLU A 105 -9.26 -7.06 -5.59
CA GLU A 105 -10.36 -6.73 -6.50
C GLU A 105 -11.47 -5.98 -5.76
N GLY A 106 -12.09 -5.02 -6.42
CA GLY A 106 -13.13 -4.19 -5.84
C GLY A 106 -12.62 -2.95 -5.11
N ILE A 107 -11.32 -2.88 -4.78
CA ILE A 107 -10.78 -1.71 -4.07
C ILE A 107 -10.75 -0.46 -4.96
N MET A 108 -10.69 -0.64 -6.27
CA MET A 108 -10.57 0.49 -7.21
C MET A 108 -11.71 1.49 -7.11
N GLY A 109 -12.94 1.02 -6.85
CA GLY A 109 -14.09 1.90 -6.65
C GLY A 109 -13.90 2.84 -5.48
N HIS A 110 -13.40 2.33 -4.37
CA HIS A 110 -13.09 3.13 -3.19
C HIS A 110 -11.92 4.08 -3.45
N VAL A 111 -10.89 3.61 -4.14
CA VAL A 111 -9.70 4.41 -4.47
C VAL A 111 -10.08 5.65 -5.27
N LEU A 112 -10.94 5.52 -6.27
CA LEU A 112 -11.39 6.65 -7.07
C LEU A 112 -12.10 7.71 -6.21
N GLU A 113 -12.91 7.26 -5.24
CA GLU A 113 -13.55 8.15 -4.29
C GLU A 113 -12.52 8.84 -3.39
N TRP A 114 -11.56 8.08 -2.84
CA TRP A 114 -10.54 8.62 -1.95
C TRP A 114 -9.62 9.62 -2.64
N LEU A 115 -9.29 9.39 -3.91
CA LEU A 115 -8.44 10.31 -4.69
C LEU A 115 -9.10 11.68 -4.84
N GLY A 116 -10.42 11.74 -4.92
CA GLY A 116 -11.15 13.00 -4.96
C GLY A 116 -11.05 13.82 -3.66
N LEU A 117 -10.68 13.16 -2.54
CA LEU A 117 -10.54 13.77 -1.24
C LEU A 117 -9.09 14.02 -0.83
N SER A 118 -8.14 13.54 -1.62
CA SER A 118 -6.72 13.58 -1.27
C SER A 118 -6.09 14.93 -1.58
N ARG A 119 -5.16 15.34 -0.71
CA ARG A 119 -4.25 16.45 -0.96
C ARG A 119 -3.01 15.92 -1.67
N VAL A 120 -2.19 16.85 -2.18
CA VAL A 120 -0.86 16.51 -2.71
C VAL A 120 -0.08 15.77 -1.61
N ARG A 121 0.46 14.60 -1.94
CA ARG A 121 1.20 13.70 -1.06
C ARG A 121 0.37 12.94 -0.02
N ASP A 122 -0.94 13.08 -0.02
CA ASP A 122 -1.78 12.18 0.75
C ASP A 122 -2.07 10.93 -0.10
N THR A 123 -2.03 9.76 0.52
CA THR A 123 -2.20 8.49 -0.20
C THR A 123 -2.89 7.45 0.69
N PRO A 124 -3.71 6.56 0.12
CA PRO A 124 -4.24 5.42 0.86
C PRO A 124 -3.17 4.40 1.19
N SER A 125 -3.27 3.79 2.35
CA SER A 125 -2.43 2.68 2.77
C SER A 125 -3.24 1.73 3.64
N THR A 126 -2.80 0.48 3.77
CA THR A 126 -3.59 -0.57 4.42
C THR A 126 -2.84 -1.29 5.53
N ALA A 127 -3.58 -1.72 6.55
CA ALA A 127 -3.10 -2.64 7.57
C ALA A 127 -4.10 -3.80 7.70
N ASP A 128 -3.59 -5.01 7.82
CA ASP A 128 -4.38 -6.24 7.79
C ASP A 128 -3.84 -7.20 8.87
N PRO A 129 -4.64 -7.50 9.93
CA PRO A 129 -4.17 -8.38 10.99
C PRO A 129 -3.93 -9.82 10.54
N GLU A 130 -4.52 -10.24 9.43
CA GLU A 130 -4.36 -11.59 8.89
C GLU A 130 -3.27 -11.69 7.83
N ARG A 131 -2.79 -10.55 7.33
CA ARG A 131 -1.75 -10.52 6.31
C ARG A 131 -0.38 -10.70 6.97
N PRO A 132 0.45 -11.64 6.49
CA PRO A 132 1.81 -11.75 6.99
C PRO A 132 2.60 -10.50 6.64
N ASP A 133 3.53 -10.09 7.52
CA ASP A 133 4.49 -9.04 7.22
C ASP A 133 5.19 -9.42 5.92
N HIS A 134 5.36 -8.45 5.05
CA HIS A 134 5.95 -8.65 3.71
C HIS A 134 5.15 -9.60 2.83
N GLY A 135 3.85 -9.45 2.88
CA GLY A 135 2.92 -10.22 2.05
C GLY A 135 3.06 -9.96 0.58
#